data_3394dce3c9e46a26920c609fafd05892
#
_entry.id   3394dce3c9e46a26920c609fafd05892
#
_cell.length_a   1.000
_cell.length_b   1.000
_cell.length_c   1.000
_cell.angle_alpha   90.00
_cell.angle_beta   90.00
_cell.angle_gamma   90.00
#
_symmetry.space_group_name_H-M   'P 1'
#
loop_
_entity.id
_entity.type
_entity.pdbx_description
1 polymer ?
#
loop_
_entity_poly.entity_id
_entity_poly.type
_entity_poly.pdbx_seq_one_letter_code
_entity_poly.pdbx_strand_id
1 'polypeptide(L)'
;MTQVEKFLRYSPSRDVVFVLGAGASHPDGVPLQKDMLPMIVSGSIEEIENSEIGQIVIEFIKDNFEFNSETNVYPQLEAVFGFIDYFIQQNESLNAKYTNEKIRDIKEYLIKLIHYVVNLQTDKRSHYYHLFWKAIQKENSNVSIITLNYDTLLEQAFDFLFKSHGYIDYCIPLMNYEQIPELHNYNFWVNPREPVSIGANENPIPIKIVKVHGSLNWKYCNCCNQTLLTPWDRSIDLKKGKFLGYTYPDNLE
;
A
#
# COMPACT_ATOMS: atom_id res chain seq x y z
N MET A 1 4.71 -33.21 -12.45
CA MET A 1 5.98 -32.46 -12.59
C MET A 1 6.69 -32.52 -11.26
N THR A 2 7.97 -32.86 -11.23
CA THR A 2 8.74 -32.88 -9.98
C THR A 2 9.04 -31.43 -9.58
N GLN A 3 8.61 -31.04 -8.40
CA GLN A 3 8.96 -29.72 -7.84
C GLN A 3 10.33 -29.82 -7.15
N VAL A 4 11.10 -28.75 -7.21
CA VAL A 4 12.40 -28.62 -6.59
C VAL A 4 12.44 -27.32 -5.79
N GLU A 5 12.83 -27.40 -4.54
CA GLU A 5 13.09 -26.20 -3.73
C GLU A 5 14.46 -25.63 -4.06
N LYS A 6 14.53 -24.35 -4.41
CA LYS A 6 15.79 -23.65 -4.60
C LYS A 6 15.68 -22.17 -4.26
N PHE A 7 16.79 -21.56 -3.84
CA PHE A 7 16.89 -20.12 -3.78
C PHE A 7 16.92 -19.54 -5.19
N LEU A 8 16.12 -18.51 -5.43
CA LEU A 8 16.18 -17.78 -6.69
C LEU A 8 17.52 -17.05 -6.80
N ARG A 9 18.13 -17.15 -7.97
CA ARG A 9 19.38 -16.45 -8.26
C ARG A 9 19.08 -15.14 -8.95
N TYR A 10 19.65 -14.08 -8.40
CA TYR A 10 19.61 -12.76 -9.00
C TYR A 10 20.90 -12.51 -9.78
N SER A 11 20.80 -11.73 -10.85
CA SER A 11 21.98 -11.17 -11.46
C SER A 11 22.78 -10.34 -10.44
N PRO A 12 24.12 -10.42 -10.42
CA PRO A 12 24.95 -9.67 -9.49
C PRO A 12 24.82 -8.16 -9.68
N SER A 13 24.44 -7.71 -10.87
CA SER A 13 24.15 -6.33 -11.20
C SER A 13 22.79 -6.21 -11.88
N ARG A 14 22.13 -5.07 -11.77
CA ARG A 14 20.95 -4.73 -12.55
C ARG A 14 21.32 -3.81 -13.69
N ASP A 15 20.75 -4.07 -14.86
CA ASP A 15 21.01 -3.24 -16.03
C ASP A 15 20.27 -1.91 -15.91
N VAL A 16 19.05 -1.96 -15.34
CA VAL A 16 18.17 -0.80 -15.20
C VAL A 16 17.52 -0.79 -13.83
N VAL A 17 17.44 0.39 -13.23
CA VAL A 17 16.62 0.64 -12.04
C VAL A 17 15.59 1.70 -12.40
N PHE A 18 14.32 1.35 -12.27
CA PHE A 18 13.21 2.29 -12.41
C PHE A 18 12.88 2.90 -11.05
N VAL A 19 12.71 4.23 -11.00
CA VAL A 19 12.20 4.94 -9.83
C VAL A 19 10.84 5.51 -10.19
N LEU A 20 9.78 5.04 -9.51
CA LEU A 20 8.40 5.39 -9.78
C LEU A 20 7.83 6.23 -8.64
N GLY A 21 7.34 7.41 -8.97
CA GLY A 21 6.59 8.28 -8.06
C GLY A 21 5.10 8.27 -8.35
N ALA A 22 4.31 9.09 -7.65
CA ALA A 22 2.85 9.16 -7.75
C ALA A 22 2.35 9.40 -9.19
N GLY A 23 3.12 10.13 -10.00
CA GLY A 23 2.81 10.34 -11.43
C GLY A 23 2.74 9.05 -12.25
N ALA A 24 3.35 7.95 -11.82
CA ALA A 24 3.28 6.68 -12.54
C ALA A 24 1.91 5.99 -12.40
N SER A 25 1.20 6.22 -11.30
CA SER A 25 -0.15 5.67 -11.03
C SER A 25 -1.26 6.69 -11.35
N HIS A 26 -0.91 7.98 -11.46
CA HIS A 26 -1.89 9.05 -11.69
C HIS A 26 -2.73 8.88 -12.97
N PRO A 27 -2.19 8.44 -14.12
CA PRO A 27 -2.98 8.19 -15.32
C PRO A 27 -4.07 7.12 -15.15
N ASP A 28 -3.91 6.23 -14.17
CA ASP A 28 -4.92 5.25 -13.79
C ASP A 28 -5.93 5.80 -12.76
N GLY A 29 -5.83 7.10 -12.41
CA GLY A 29 -6.75 7.80 -11.54
C GLY A 29 -6.36 7.81 -10.05
N VAL A 30 -5.20 7.26 -9.68
CA VAL A 30 -4.70 7.38 -8.31
C VAL A 30 -4.39 8.85 -8.02
N PRO A 31 -4.93 9.43 -6.94
CA PRO A 31 -4.70 10.83 -6.63
C PRO A 31 -3.23 11.11 -6.33
N LEU A 32 -2.77 12.27 -6.75
CA LEU A 32 -1.49 12.80 -6.26
C LEU A 32 -1.62 13.19 -4.80
N GLN A 33 -0.51 13.28 -4.09
CA GLN A 33 -0.48 13.62 -2.67
C GLN A 33 -1.23 14.94 -2.35
N LYS A 34 -1.08 15.95 -3.21
CA LYS A 34 -1.79 17.24 -3.08
C LYS A 34 -3.32 17.13 -3.22
N ASP A 35 -3.82 16.07 -3.86
CA ASP A 35 -5.24 15.88 -4.13
C ASP A 35 -5.91 15.01 -3.06
N MET A 36 -5.15 14.26 -2.26
CA MET A 36 -5.69 13.31 -1.28
C MET A 36 -6.49 14.00 -0.17
N LEU A 37 -5.91 15.02 0.46
CA LEU A 37 -6.60 15.72 1.55
C LEU A 37 -7.83 16.48 1.06
N PRO A 38 -7.79 17.20 -0.07
CA PRO A 38 -9.00 17.77 -0.69
C PRO A 38 -10.10 16.73 -0.91
N MET A 39 -9.78 15.52 -1.41
CA MET A 39 -10.77 14.46 -1.61
C MET A 39 -11.41 13.98 -0.29
N ILE A 40 -10.65 13.99 0.80
CA ILE A 40 -11.14 13.58 2.12
C ILE A 40 -12.06 14.64 2.73
N VAL A 41 -11.71 15.95 2.62
CA VAL A 41 -12.35 17.01 3.41
C VAL A 41 -13.35 17.87 2.62
N SER A 42 -13.44 17.72 1.30
CA SER A 42 -14.33 18.55 0.46
C SER A 42 -15.79 18.10 0.44
N GLY A 43 -16.10 16.91 0.98
CA GLY A 43 -17.43 16.30 0.84
C GLY A 43 -17.66 15.65 -0.54
N SER A 44 -16.62 15.51 -1.37
CA SER A 44 -16.74 14.90 -2.69
C SER A 44 -16.96 13.37 -2.64
N ILE A 45 -16.66 12.74 -1.51
CA ILE A 45 -16.86 11.31 -1.27
C ILE A 45 -17.88 11.16 -0.16
N GLU A 46 -19.12 10.82 -0.53
CA GLU A 46 -20.26 10.73 0.39
C GLU A 46 -20.02 9.72 1.52
N GLU A 47 -19.35 8.61 1.24
CA GLU A 47 -19.05 7.59 2.24
C GLU A 47 -18.10 8.11 3.32
N ILE A 48 -17.18 8.99 2.99
CA ILE A 48 -16.29 9.64 3.97
C ILE A 48 -17.09 10.63 4.81
N GLU A 49 -17.88 11.49 4.16
CA GLU A 49 -18.68 12.51 4.83
C GLU A 49 -19.69 11.90 5.80
N ASN A 50 -20.29 10.75 5.46
CA ASN A 50 -21.28 10.06 6.28
C ASN A 50 -20.65 9.10 7.31
N SER A 51 -19.32 8.96 7.36
CA SER A 51 -18.65 8.08 8.33
C SER A 51 -18.23 8.84 9.58
N GLU A 52 -18.28 8.17 10.74
CA GLU A 52 -17.81 8.73 12.01
C GLU A 52 -16.33 9.14 11.94
N ILE A 53 -15.48 8.26 11.41
CA ILE A 53 -14.05 8.53 11.27
C ILE A 53 -13.77 9.69 10.31
N GLY A 54 -14.55 9.82 9.23
CA GLY A 54 -14.47 10.92 8.29
C GLY A 54 -14.82 12.26 8.96
N GLN A 55 -15.93 12.30 9.68
CA GLN A 55 -16.37 13.50 10.41
C GLN A 55 -15.35 13.95 11.45
N ILE A 56 -14.78 13.02 12.22
CA ILE A 56 -13.74 13.33 13.22
C ILE A 56 -12.51 13.95 12.56
N VAL A 57 -12.04 13.40 11.45
CA VAL A 57 -10.87 13.93 10.72
C VAL A 57 -11.19 15.30 10.10
N ILE A 58 -12.34 15.44 9.45
CA ILE A 58 -12.77 16.69 8.83
C ILE A 58 -12.88 17.80 9.88
N GLU A 59 -13.49 17.53 11.03
CA GLU A 59 -13.59 18.46 12.15
C GLU A 59 -12.20 18.87 12.66
N PHE A 60 -11.30 17.91 12.87
CA PHE A 60 -9.93 18.18 13.30
C PHE A 60 -9.19 19.10 12.32
N ILE A 61 -9.31 18.85 11.02
CA ILE A 61 -8.68 19.67 9.98
C ILE A 61 -9.24 21.10 10.00
N LYS A 62 -10.57 21.25 10.09
CA LYS A 62 -11.25 22.55 10.14
C LYS A 62 -10.87 23.37 11.37
N ASP A 63 -10.67 22.71 12.50
CA ASP A 63 -10.36 23.39 13.76
C ASP A 63 -8.91 23.86 13.84
N ASN A 64 -7.98 23.21 13.15
CA ASN A 64 -6.55 23.39 13.40
C ASN A 64 -5.76 23.88 12.19
N PHE A 65 -6.37 23.94 11.01
CA PHE A 65 -5.70 24.35 9.77
C PHE A 65 -6.54 25.34 8.98
N GLU A 66 -5.87 26.16 8.18
CA GLU A 66 -6.54 26.99 7.21
C GLU A 66 -7.24 26.10 6.18
N PHE A 67 -8.55 26.24 6.08
CA PHE A 67 -9.41 25.43 5.23
C PHE A 67 -10.49 26.29 4.60
N ASN A 68 -10.59 26.26 3.28
CA ASN A 68 -11.67 26.89 2.54
C ASN A 68 -11.96 26.10 1.25
N SER A 69 -13.07 25.37 1.23
CA SER A 69 -13.48 24.56 0.08
C SER A 69 -13.90 25.40 -1.13
N GLU A 70 -14.43 26.62 -0.93
CA GLU A 70 -14.87 27.50 -2.01
C GLU A 70 -13.68 28.07 -2.81
N THR A 71 -12.59 28.35 -2.12
CA THR A 71 -11.36 28.87 -2.72
C THR A 71 -10.29 27.81 -2.97
N ASN A 72 -10.61 26.53 -2.75
CA ASN A 72 -9.67 25.39 -2.85
C ASN A 72 -8.40 25.56 -2.00
N VAL A 73 -8.54 26.17 -0.82
CA VAL A 73 -7.45 26.27 0.15
C VAL A 73 -7.51 25.07 1.09
N TYR A 74 -6.48 24.24 1.04
CA TYR A 74 -6.34 23.05 1.89
C TYR A 74 -4.93 22.97 2.45
N PRO A 75 -4.74 22.47 3.68
CA PRO A 75 -3.41 22.21 4.21
C PRO A 75 -2.73 21.11 3.40
N GLN A 76 -1.40 21.13 3.40
CA GLN A 76 -0.63 20.03 2.82
C GLN A 76 -0.73 18.79 3.72
N LEU A 77 -0.85 17.61 3.13
CA LEU A 77 -1.01 16.36 3.87
C LEU A 77 0.15 16.11 4.84
N GLU A 78 1.38 16.42 4.41
CA GLU A 78 2.59 16.31 5.23
C GLU A 78 2.58 17.28 6.43
N ALA A 79 2.05 18.48 6.24
CA ALA A 79 1.92 19.43 7.34
C ALA A 79 0.94 18.92 8.41
N VAL A 80 -0.15 18.28 7.98
CA VAL A 80 -1.12 17.65 8.89
C VAL A 80 -0.48 16.49 9.65
N PHE A 81 0.22 15.59 8.96
CA PHE A 81 0.93 14.49 9.64
C PHE A 81 2.04 15.00 10.55
N GLY A 82 2.83 15.97 10.12
CA GLY A 82 3.88 16.56 10.95
C GLY A 82 3.34 17.20 12.22
N PHE A 83 2.19 17.89 12.13
CA PHE A 83 1.49 18.47 13.28
C PHE A 83 1.01 17.38 14.25
N ILE A 84 0.32 16.36 13.75
CA ILE A 84 -0.14 15.22 14.55
C ILE A 84 1.04 14.51 15.21
N ASP A 85 2.10 14.21 14.45
CA ASP A 85 3.28 13.47 14.95
C ASP A 85 4.04 14.26 16.01
N TYR A 86 4.09 15.57 15.92
CA TYR A 86 4.68 16.41 16.96
C TYR A 86 4.02 16.16 18.32
N PHE A 87 2.70 16.24 18.43
CA PHE A 87 1.97 16.01 19.68
C PHE A 87 2.08 14.58 20.19
N ILE A 88 2.09 13.59 19.27
CA ILE A 88 2.28 12.18 19.62
C ILE A 88 3.68 11.95 20.23
N GLN A 89 4.72 12.51 19.62
CA GLN A 89 6.11 12.34 20.08
C GLN A 89 6.38 13.04 21.42
N GLN A 90 5.78 14.22 21.61
CA GLN A 90 5.88 14.93 22.88
C GLN A 90 5.01 14.31 23.98
N ASN A 91 4.12 13.38 23.63
CA ASN A 91 3.09 12.83 24.51
C ASN A 91 2.20 13.92 25.12
N GLU A 92 1.89 14.96 24.34
CA GLU A 92 1.12 16.12 24.76
C GLU A 92 -0.28 16.13 24.12
N SER A 93 -1.23 16.76 24.82
CA SER A 93 -2.55 17.08 24.28
C SER A 93 -2.51 18.47 23.65
N LEU A 94 -3.17 18.64 22.50
CA LEU A 94 -3.31 19.96 21.88
C LEU A 94 -4.19 20.89 22.74
N ASN A 95 -5.30 20.34 23.23
CA ASN A 95 -6.23 21.02 24.14
C ASN A 95 -7.18 19.98 24.76
N ALA A 96 -8.20 20.45 25.52
CA ALA A 96 -9.18 19.56 26.16
C ALA A 96 -10.03 18.75 25.17
N LYS A 97 -10.25 19.24 23.94
CA LYS A 97 -10.99 18.53 22.87
C LYS A 97 -10.13 17.48 22.18
N TYR A 98 -8.84 17.76 22.01
CA TYR A 98 -7.86 16.94 21.30
C TYR A 98 -6.77 16.47 22.26
N THR A 99 -7.10 15.45 23.05
CA THR A 99 -6.15 14.75 23.93
C THR A 99 -5.13 13.96 23.11
N ASN A 100 -3.99 13.61 23.71
CA ASN A 100 -2.97 12.80 23.04
C ASN A 100 -3.53 11.48 22.49
N GLU A 101 -4.39 10.80 23.25
CA GLU A 101 -5.08 9.59 22.81
C GLU A 101 -5.92 9.87 21.55
N LYS A 102 -6.78 10.91 21.59
CA LYS A 102 -7.61 11.29 20.44
C LYS A 102 -6.79 11.69 19.22
N ILE A 103 -5.61 12.31 19.40
CA ILE A 103 -4.71 12.66 18.30
C ILE A 103 -4.15 11.38 17.65
N ARG A 104 -3.85 10.34 18.43
CA ARG A 104 -3.43 9.02 17.90
C ARG A 104 -4.54 8.38 17.06
N ASP A 105 -5.77 8.42 17.56
CA ASP A 105 -6.93 7.91 16.82
C ASP A 105 -7.15 8.68 15.52
N ILE A 106 -7.03 10.01 15.55
CA ILE A 106 -7.15 10.86 14.35
C ILE A 106 -6.07 10.50 13.31
N LYS A 107 -4.84 10.24 13.74
CA LYS A 107 -3.78 9.76 12.84
C LYS A 107 -4.18 8.44 12.15
N GLU A 108 -4.67 7.49 12.94
CA GLU A 108 -5.12 6.19 12.42
C GLU A 108 -6.30 6.36 11.45
N TYR A 109 -7.27 7.20 11.79
CA TYR A 109 -8.41 7.48 10.93
C TYR A 109 -7.99 8.16 9.62
N LEU A 110 -7.08 9.12 9.66
CA LEU A 110 -6.54 9.76 8.47
C LEU A 110 -5.83 8.75 7.55
N ILE A 111 -5.05 7.82 8.10
CA ILE A 111 -4.42 6.73 7.35
C ILE A 111 -5.48 5.83 6.70
N LYS A 112 -6.54 5.48 7.43
CA LYS A 112 -7.66 4.68 6.89
C LYS A 112 -8.39 5.40 5.75
N LEU A 113 -8.61 6.72 5.88
CA LEU A 113 -9.24 7.52 4.83
C LEU A 113 -8.35 7.63 3.58
N ILE A 114 -7.04 7.82 3.73
CA ILE A 114 -6.10 7.80 2.61
C ILE A 114 -6.15 6.44 1.91
N HIS A 115 -6.10 5.36 2.69
CA HIS A 115 -6.23 4.01 2.13
C HIS A 115 -7.55 3.86 1.34
N TYR A 116 -8.66 4.31 1.90
CA TYR A 116 -9.95 4.27 1.24
C TYR A 116 -9.95 5.03 -0.09
N VAL A 117 -9.48 6.28 -0.10
CA VAL A 117 -9.40 7.12 -1.31
C VAL A 117 -8.53 6.49 -2.38
N VAL A 118 -7.36 5.96 -2.01
CA VAL A 118 -6.48 5.28 -2.98
C VAL A 118 -7.13 4.01 -3.49
N ASN A 119 -7.74 3.21 -2.60
CA ASN A 119 -8.37 1.94 -2.97
C ASN A 119 -9.54 2.11 -3.94
N LEU A 120 -10.34 3.18 -3.82
CA LEU A 120 -11.41 3.50 -4.78
C LEU A 120 -10.90 3.61 -6.22
N GLN A 121 -9.62 3.95 -6.39
CA GLN A 121 -9.00 4.16 -7.70
C GLN A 121 -8.13 2.99 -8.16
N THR A 122 -7.84 2.03 -7.28
CA THR A 122 -6.89 0.92 -7.54
C THR A 122 -7.57 -0.43 -7.78
N ASP A 123 -8.87 -0.54 -7.59
CA ASP A 123 -9.64 -1.76 -7.90
C ASP A 123 -9.91 -1.87 -9.41
N LYS A 124 -8.82 -1.90 -10.19
CA LYS A 124 -8.89 -2.01 -11.64
C LYS A 124 -7.56 -2.44 -12.25
N ARG A 125 -7.62 -2.99 -13.46
CA ARG A 125 -6.42 -3.30 -14.23
C ARG A 125 -5.81 -2.02 -14.79
N SER A 126 -4.58 -1.70 -14.37
CA SER A 126 -3.82 -0.60 -14.94
C SER A 126 -3.41 -0.91 -16.37
N HIS A 127 -3.82 -0.05 -17.31
CA HIS A 127 -3.38 -0.14 -18.69
C HIS A 127 -1.89 0.23 -18.82
N TYR A 128 -1.44 1.23 -18.12
CA TYR A 128 -0.07 1.75 -18.20
C TYR A 128 0.94 0.79 -17.58
N TYR A 129 0.68 0.24 -16.42
CA TYR A 129 1.55 -0.78 -15.82
C TYR A 129 1.54 -2.09 -16.63
N HIS A 130 0.44 -2.41 -17.30
CA HIS A 130 0.42 -3.53 -18.22
C HIS A 130 1.37 -3.31 -19.40
N LEU A 131 1.38 -2.12 -20.02
CA LEU A 131 2.34 -1.75 -21.08
C LEU A 131 3.78 -1.74 -20.56
N PHE A 132 4.00 -1.20 -19.36
CA PHE A 132 5.31 -1.20 -18.72
C PHE A 132 5.87 -2.60 -18.55
N TRP A 133 5.11 -3.53 -18.00
CA TRP A 133 5.54 -4.90 -17.82
C TRP A 133 5.77 -5.64 -19.15
N LYS A 134 4.95 -5.40 -20.15
CA LYS A 134 5.18 -5.94 -21.52
C LYS A 134 6.48 -5.43 -22.12
N ALA A 135 6.80 -4.15 -21.92
CA ALA A 135 8.07 -3.60 -22.38
C ALA A 135 9.27 -4.23 -21.66
N ILE A 136 9.19 -4.39 -20.32
CA ILE A 136 10.23 -5.09 -19.55
C ILE A 136 10.42 -6.51 -20.06
N GLN A 137 9.34 -7.25 -20.27
CA GLN A 137 9.42 -8.63 -20.77
C GLN A 137 10.11 -8.71 -22.13
N LYS A 138 9.81 -7.78 -23.01
CA LYS A 138 10.31 -7.77 -24.39
C LYS A 138 11.76 -7.30 -24.47
N GLU A 139 12.11 -6.23 -23.77
CA GLU A 139 13.37 -5.53 -23.97
C GLU A 139 14.46 -5.95 -22.97
N ASN A 140 14.15 -5.99 -21.69
CA ASN A 140 15.11 -6.37 -20.64
C ASN A 140 14.42 -6.71 -19.33
N SER A 141 14.52 -7.96 -18.89
CA SER A 141 13.96 -8.41 -17.61
C SER A 141 14.92 -8.29 -16.42
N ASN A 142 16.19 -7.86 -16.65
CA ASN A 142 17.18 -7.66 -15.59
C ASN A 142 17.03 -6.27 -14.93
N VAL A 143 15.87 -6.02 -14.35
CA VAL A 143 15.51 -4.73 -13.77
C VAL A 143 15.24 -4.83 -12.27
N SER A 144 15.35 -3.70 -11.58
CA SER A 144 14.80 -3.48 -10.25
C SER A 144 13.91 -2.24 -10.27
N ILE A 145 12.91 -2.22 -9.41
CA ILE A 145 11.98 -1.11 -9.31
C ILE A 145 12.03 -0.57 -7.88
N ILE A 146 12.17 0.74 -7.76
CA ILE A 146 12.00 1.48 -6.52
C ILE A 146 10.73 2.29 -6.70
N THR A 147 9.74 2.11 -5.85
CA THR A 147 8.52 2.91 -5.92
C THR A 147 8.25 3.65 -4.62
N LEU A 148 7.83 4.91 -4.75
CA LEU A 148 7.35 5.75 -3.67
C LEU A 148 5.83 5.57 -3.45
N ASN A 149 5.18 4.83 -4.35
CA ASN A 149 3.73 4.63 -4.33
C ASN A 149 3.35 3.49 -3.38
N TYR A 150 2.33 3.69 -2.58
CA TYR A 150 1.76 2.64 -1.73
C TYR A 150 0.59 1.90 -2.38
N ASP A 151 0.10 2.35 -3.53
CA ASP A 151 -0.88 1.58 -4.32
C ASP A 151 -0.28 0.26 -4.82
N THR A 152 -1.13 -0.63 -5.28
CA THR A 152 -0.77 -1.99 -5.71
C THR A 152 -0.96 -2.22 -7.21
N LEU A 153 -1.16 -1.17 -8.01
CA LEU A 153 -1.42 -1.28 -9.45
C LEU A 153 -0.26 -1.93 -10.22
N LEU A 154 0.97 -1.62 -9.80
CA LEU A 154 2.17 -2.22 -10.39
C LEU A 154 2.19 -3.74 -10.20
N GLU A 155 1.90 -4.20 -8.99
CA GLU A 155 1.92 -5.62 -8.62
C GLU A 155 0.73 -6.38 -9.20
N GLN A 156 -0.46 -5.76 -9.23
CA GLN A 156 -1.64 -6.35 -9.88
C GLN A 156 -1.38 -6.60 -11.37
N ALA A 157 -0.76 -5.64 -12.05
CA ALA A 157 -0.39 -5.80 -13.46
C ALA A 157 0.68 -6.89 -13.65
N PHE A 158 1.62 -7.04 -12.70
CA PHE A 158 2.60 -8.14 -12.68
C PHE A 158 1.92 -9.49 -12.51
N ASP A 159 1.05 -9.65 -11.53
CA ASP A 159 0.31 -10.90 -11.29
C ASP A 159 -0.45 -11.34 -12.53
N PHE A 160 -1.10 -10.40 -13.20
CA PHE A 160 -1.85 -10.69 -14.42
C PHE A 160 -0.98 -11.20 -15.57
N LEU A 161 0.24 -10.64 -15.75
CA LEU A 161 1.10 -10.95 -16.90
C LEU A 161 2.11 -12.07 -16.63
N PHE A 162 2.60 -12.18 -15.42
CA PHE A 162 3.81 -12.95 -15.10
C PHE A 162 3.64 -14.02 -14.02
N LYS A 163 2.44 -14.19 -13.46
CA LYS A 163 2.16 -15.15 -12.38
C LYS A 163 2.75 -16.55 -12.62
N SER A 164 2.83 -16.98 -13.88
CA SER A 164 3.39 -18.26 -14.27
C SER A 164 4.89 -18.23 -14.62
N HIS A 165 5.53 -17.04 -14.64
CA HIS A 165 6.87 -16.87 -15.21
C HIS A 165 7.84 -16.12 -14.29
N GLY A 166 7.35 -15.48 -13.23
CA GLY A 166 8.18 -14.63 -12.39
C GLY A 166 7.70 -14.48 -10.96
N TYR A 167 8.55 -13.91 -10.14
CA TYR A 167 8.31 -13.63 -8.74
C TYR A 167 8.67 -12.19 -8.39
N ILE A 168 7.91 -11.61 -7.49
CA ILE A 168 8.23 -10.32 -6.86
C ILE A 168 9.00 -10.59 -5.57
N ASP A 169 10.17 -9.98 -5.46
CA ASP A 169 10.92 -9.86 -4.21
C ASP A 169 10.81 -8.42 -3.69
N TYR A 170 10.09 -8.25 -2.59
CA TYR A 170 9.97 -6.95 -1.92
C TYR A 170 11.20 -6.57 -1.08
N CYS A 171 12.21 -7.42 -1.02
CA CYS A 171 13.43 -7.20 -0.25
C CYS A 171 13.22 -7.05 1.27
N ILE A 172 12.09 -7.53 1.78
CA ILE A 172 11.73 -7.51 3.21
C ILE A 172 11.38 -8.92 3.70
N PRO A 173 11.54 -9.23 4.99
CA PRO A 173 11.05 -10.47 5.57
C PRO A 173 9.52 -10.54 5.48
N LEU A 174 9.03 -11.57 4.80
CA LEU A 174 7.60 -11.87 4.72
C LEU A 174 7.24 -12.98 5.70
N MET A 175 6.04 -12.93 6.23
CA MET A 175 5.48 -14.04 7.00
C MET A 175 5.27 -15.25 6.11
N ASN A 176 5.45 -16.44 6.68
CA ASN A 176 5.11 -17.67 6.00
C ASN A 176 3.59 -17.86 5.95
N TYR A 177 3.05 -18.05 4.74
CA TYR A 177 1.61 -18.15 4.48
C TYR A 177 1.11 -19.57 4.27
N GLU A 178 1.93 -20.60 4.37
CA GLU A 178 1.52 -21.98 4.14
C GLU A 178 0.30 -22.41 4.96
N GLN A 179 0.05 -21.72 6.08
CA GLN A 179 -1.06 -21.99 6.97
C GLN A 179 -2.35 -21.20 6.61
N ILE A 180 -2.32 -20.32 5.61
CA ILE A 180 -3.45 -19.48 5.23
C ILE A 180 -3.89 -19.82 3.80
N PRO A 181 -4.84 -20.79 3.61
CA PRO A 181 -5.21 -21.31 2.29
C PRO A 181 -5.65 -20.26 1.29
N GLU A 182 -6.30 -19.19 1.77
CA GLU A 182 -6.85 -18.13 0.93
C GLU A 182 -5.77 -17.25 0.30
N LEU A 183 -4.56 -17.28 0.82
CA LEU A 183 -3.41 -16.55 0.28
C LEU A 183 -2.61 -17.37 -0.73
N HIS A 184 -2.92 -18.65 -0.91
CA HIS A 184 -2.26 -19.51 -1.90
C HIS A 184 -2.42 -19.03 -3.34
N ASN A 185 -3.43 -18.19 -3.61
CA ASN A 185 -3.61 -17.59 -4.94
C ASN A 185 -2.62 -16.46 -5.24
N TYR A 186 -1.88 -15.98 -4.22
CA TYR A 186 -0.90 -14.90 -4.31
C TYR A 186 0.53 -15.41 -4.22
N ASN A 187 0.87 -16.46 -4.95
CA ASN A 187 2.17 -17.14 -4.88
C ASN A 187 3.22 -16.58 -5.85
N PHE A 188 3.04 -15.38 -6.38
CA PHE A 188 3.99 -14.71 -7.28
C PHE A 188 5.06 -13.89 -6.56
N TRP A 189 4.99 -13.75 -5.23
CA TRP A 189 6.06 -13.15 -4.45
C TRP A 189 6.94 -14.20 -3.80
N VAL A 190 8.13 -13.79 -3.41
CA VAL A 190 9.08 -14.64 -2.69
C VAL A 190 9.55 -13.98 -1.41
N ASN A 191 9.76 -14.80 -0.38
CA ASN A 191 10.55 -14.40 0.77
C ASN A 191 12.03 -14.54 0.40
N PRO A 192 12.83 -13.47 0.43
CA PRO A 192 14.24 -13.54 0.02
C PRO A 192 15.11 -14.43 0.92
N ARG A 193 14.57 -14.91 2.03
CA ARG A 193 15.26 -15.77 3.01
C ARG A 193 14.87 -17.25 2.91
N GLU A 194 13.90 -17.59 2.06
CA GLU A 194 13.40 -18.95 1.92
C GLU A 194 13.55 -19.46 0.49
N PRO A 195 13.77 -20.78 0.30
CA PRO A 195 13.77 -21.35 -1.03
C PRO A 195 12.36 -21.35 -1.64
N VAL A 196 12.29 -21.21 -2.96
CA VAL A 196 11.04 -21.25 -3.73
C VAL A 196 10.85 -22.62 -4.35
N SER A 197 9.67 -23.20 -4.20
CA SER A 197 9.29 -24.44 -4.89
C SER A 197 8.90 -24.16 -6.34
N ILE A 198 9.69 -24.63 -7.28
CA ILE A 198 9.47 -24.44 -8.71
C ILE A 198 9.57 -25.78 -9.46
N GLY A 199 9.02 -25.84 -10.66
CA GLY A 199 9.22 -26.99 -11.54
C GLY A 199 10.69 -27.20 -11.88
N ALA A 200 11.13 -28.46 -11.99
CA ALA A 200 12.54 -28.81 -12.22
C ALA A 200 13.14 -28.13 -13.47
N ASN A 201 12.32 -27.88 -14.47
CA ASN A 201 12.71 -27.26 -15.75
C ASN A 201 12.34 -25.74 -15.83
N GLU A 202 11.83 -25.16 -14.74
CA GLU A 202 11.45 -23.77 -14.72
C GLU A 202 12.62 -22.89 -14.27
N ASN A 203 12.73 -21.73 -14.87
CA ASN A 203 13.71 -20.72 -14.50
C ASN A 203 13.00 -19.37 -14.34
N PRO A 204 12.27 -19.18 -13.25
CA PRO A 204 11.49 -17.97 -13.04
C PRO A 204 12.39 -16.73 -12.90
N ILE A 205 11.88 -15.61 -13.34
CA ILE A 205 12.57 -14.32 -13.27
C ILE A 205 12.19 -13.62 -11.95
N PRO A 206 13.12 -13.45 -11.01
CA PRO A 206 12.87 -12.66 -9.81
C PRO A 206 13.07 -11.17 -10.09
N ILE A 207 12.04 -10.38 -9.82
CA ILE A 207 12.09 -8.93 -9.95
C ILE A 207 11.99 -8.29 -8.56
N LYS A 208 12.95 -7.40 -8.26
CA LYS A 208 12.95 -6.65 -7.01
C LYS A 208 12.06 -5.43 -7.13
N ILE A 209 11.11 -5.31 -6.20
CA ILE A 209 10.26 -4.12 -6.05
C ILE A 209 10.44 -3.59 -4.63
N VAL A 210 11.17 -2.49 -4.50
CA VAL A 210 11.39 -1.81 -3.22
C VAL A 210 10.32 -0.74 -3.05
N LYS A 211 9.42 -0.90 -2.09
CA LYS A 211 8.38 0.09 -1.75
C LYS A 211 8.84 0.90 -0.54
N VAL A 212 9.41 2.08 -0.80
CA VAL A 212 10.08 2.91 0.21
C VAL A 212 9.13 3.36 1.33
N HIS A 213 7.87 3.61 1.00
CA HIS A 213 6.84 4.05 1.94
C HIS A 213 5.89 2.94 2.37
N GLY A 214 6.26 1.67 2.12
CA GLY A 214 5.37 0.54 2.37
C GLY A 214 4.30 0.37 1.30
N SER A 215 3.25 -0.39 1.60
CA SER A 215 2.17 -0.71 0.66
C SER A 215 0.84 -0.81 1.38
N LEU A 216 -0.25 -0.45 0.69
CA LEU A 216 -1.61 -0.55 1.24
C LEU A 216 -2.01 -1.99 1.59
N ASN A 217 -1.40 -2.97 0.96
CA ASN A 217 -1.64 -4.39 1.23
C ASN A 217 -0.62 -5.02 2.21
N TRP A 218 0.16 -4.22 2.92
CA TRP A 218 1.08 -4.72 3.95
C TRP A 218 0.52 -4.52 5.35
N LYS A 219 0.64 -5.57 6.17
CA LYS A 219 0.47 -5.48 7.61
C LYS A 219 1.75 -5.90 8.30
N TYR A 220 2.14 -5.17 9.31
CA TYR A 220 3.33 -5.47 10.09
C TYR A 220 2.93 -6.14 11.41
N CYS A 221 3.60 -7.22 11.75
CA CYS A 221 3.43 -7.88 13.03
C CYS A 221 4.51 -7.42 14.02
N ASN A 222 4.10 -6.71 15.06
CA ASN A 222 4.99 -6.24 16.13
C ASN A 222 5.59 -7.38 16.95
N CYS A 223 5.00 -8.57 16.90
CA CYS A 223 5.46 -9.73 17.67
C CYS A 223 6.64 -10.45 17.02
N CYS A 224 6.55 -10.70 15.70
CA CYS A 224 7.60 -11.43 14.97
C CYS A 224 8.42 -10.54 14.03
N ASN A 225 8.12 -9.24 13.95
CA ASN A 225 8.77 -8.27 13.08
C ASN A 225 8.75 -8.65 11.58
N GLN A 226 7.69 -9.32 11.16
CA GLN A 226 7.50 -9.72 9.77
C GLN A 226 6.34 -8.95 9.14
N THR A 227 6.37 -8.83 7.82
CA THR A 227 5.29 -8.23 7.05
C THR A 227 4.39 -9.31 6.48
N LEU A 228 3.08 -9.16 6.72
CA LEU A 228 2.02 -9.95 6.14
C LEU A 228 1.46 -9.22 4.92
N LEU A 229 1.39 -9.89 3.78
CA LEU A 229 0.69 -9.36 2.61
C LEU A 229 -0.80 -9.65 2.73
N THR A 230 -1.62 -8.66 2.33
CA THR A 230 -3.07 -8.82 2.21
C THR A 230 -3.48 -8.76 0.74
N PRO A 231 -4.64 -9.31 0.35
CA PRO A 231 -5.18 -9.07 -0.97
C PRO A 231 -5.31 -7.57 -1.27
N TRP A 232 -4.99 -7.16 -2.50
CA TRP A 232 -5.05 -5.75 -2.91
C TRP A 232 -6.45 -5.24 -3.23
N ASP A 233 -7.41 -6.13 -3.46
CA ASP A 233 -8.82 -5.83 -3.66
C ASP A 233 -9.58 -5.54 -2.35
N ARG A 234 -8.86 -5.35 -1.25
CA ARG A 234 -9.44 -5.19 0.06
C ARG A 234 -9.94 -3.78 0.30
N SER A 235 -11.23 -3.64 0.56
CA SER A 235 -11.86 -2.37 0.92
C SER A 235 -11.94 -2.16 2.44
N ILE A 236 -12.13 -0.89 2.84
CA ILE A 236 -12.42 -0.50 4.22
C ILE A 236 -13.92 -0.26 4.35
N ASP A 237 -14.54 -0.85 5.39
CA ASP A 237 -15.85 -0.44 5.84
C ASP A 237 -15.71 0.81 6.73
N LEU A 238 -15.96 1.98 6.16
CA LEU A 238 -15.81 3.24 6.89
C LEU A 238 -16.79 3.36 8.05
N LYS A 239 -17.98 2.71 8.00
CA LYS A 239 -18.95 2.73 9.09
C LYS A 239 -18.45 2.00 10.32
N LYS A 240 -17.68 0.95 10.12
CA LYS A 240 -17.09 0.16 11.21
C LYS A 240 -15.63 0.55 11.48
N GLY A 241 -15.03 1.39 10.65
CA GLY A 241 -13.61 1.73 10.69
C GLY A 241 -12.69 0.51 10.51
N LYS A 242 -13.19 -0.57 9.89
CA LYS A 242 -12.48 -1.85 9.75
C LYS A 242 -12.33 -2.23 8.29
N PHE A 243 -11.25 -2.96 7.99
CA PHE A 243 -11.08 -3.57 6.69
C PHE A 243 -12.13 -4.64 6.46
N LEU A 244 -12.77 -4.62 5.30
CA LEU A 244 -13.66 -5.68 4.83
C LEU A 244 -12.86 -6.91 4.39
N GLY A 245 -13.50 -8.08 4.48
CA GLY A 245 -12.90 -9.34 4.09
C GLY A 245 -12.09 -9.96 5.21
N TYR A 246 -10.96 -10.52 4.86
CA TYR A 246 -10.13 -11.37 5.69
C TYR A 246 -9.84 -10.82 7.08
N THR A 247 -10.30 -11.51 8.10
CA THR A 247 -9.83 -11.29 9.47
C THR A 247 -8.63 -12.20 9.72
N TYR A 248 -7.48 -11.59 9.95
CA TYR A 248 -6.35 -12.32 10.47
C TYR A 248 -6.67 -12.85 11.88
N PRO A 249 -6.00 -13.92 12.32
CA PRO A 249 -6.05 -14.32 13.72
C PRO A 249 -5.83 -13.09 14.63
N ASP A 250 -6.58 -13.01 15.73
CA ASP A 250 -6.61 -11.84 16.63
C ASP A 250 -5.26 -11.42 17.22
N ASN A 251 -4.24 -12.24 17.06
CA ASN A 251 -2.86 -11.98 17.49
C ASN A 251 -2.00 -11.29 16.41
N LEU A 252 -2.57 -10.87 15.30
CA LEU A 252 -1.91 -10.15 14.20
C LEU A 252 -2.46 -8.73 14.07
N GLU A 253 -2.43 -7.96 15.15
CA GLU A 253 -2.70 -6.52 15.14
C GLU A 253 -1.54 -5.71 14.59
#